data_8e082b61dee2ab47df84dded4c8f58c3
#
_entry.id   8e082b61dee2ab47df84dded4c8f58c3
#
_cell.length_a   1.000
_cell.length_b   1.000
_cell.length_c   1.000
_cell.angle_alpha   90.00
_cell.angle_beta   90.00
_cell.angle_gamma   90.00
#
_symmetry.space_group_name_H-M   'P 1'
#
loop_
_entity.id
_entity.type
_entity.pdbx_description
1 polymer ?
#
loop_
_entity_poly.entity_id
_entity_poly.type
_entity_poly.pdbx_seq_one_letter_code
_entity_poly.pdbx_strand_id
1 'polypeptide(L)'
;ILPLMTDLYSFKNRGIALYKRPFLLSIIFIIPILIVVACIYVQRQRELLHTDVGYARKKRAMAHAQKHLSNARELLQLDNPSEFYVTLTRSILEHIADKLNVTSAAVTSDNIYDILEKRGVSNDVIKELRQCLESCDYGRFSSGQLSREQMESILDTAEKVIMHLEK
;
A
#
# COMPACT_ATOMS: atom_id res chain seq x y z
N ILE A 1 -47.82 71.25 26.75
CA ILE A 1 -46.58 70.99 27.59
C ILE A 1 -46.46 69.54 27.66
N LEU A 2 -45.58 68.93 26.80
CA LEU A 2 -45.24 67.55 26.83
C LEU A 2 -44.16 67.29 27.93
N PRO A 3 -44.29 66.24 28.76
CA PRO A 3 -43.21 65.86 29.65
C PRO A 3 -42.13 65.14 28.84
N LEU A 4 -40.91 65.62 28.93
CA LEU A 4 -39.72 64.94 28.41
C LEU A 4 -39.53 63.63 29.12
N MET A 5 -39.63 62.56 28.36
CA MET A 5 -39.31 61.22 28.82
C MET A 5 -37.82 61.13 29.11
N THR A 6 -37.49 61.13 30.39
CA THR A 6 -36.14 60.82 30.94
C THR A 6 -35.95 59.34 31.06
N ASP A 7 -35.99 58.60 29.94
CA ASP A 7 -35.64 57.17 29.91
C ASP A 7 -34.19 56.95 29.42
N LEU A 8 -33.27 57.79 29.84
CA LEU A 8 -31.85 57.66 29.58
C LEU A 8 -31.09 56.69 30.53
N TYR A 9 -31.80 56.06 31.45
CA TYR A 9 -31.17 55.16 32.42
C TYR A 9 -31.28 53.69 32.13
N SER A 10 -31.74 53.30 30.96
CA SER A 10 -31.88 51.87 30.62
C SER A 10 -30.79 51.33 29.69
N PHE A 11 -29.69 52.03 29.52
CA PHE A 11 -28.48 51.36 28.98
C PHE A 11 -27.77 50.59 30.08
N LYS A 12 -28.39 49.57 30.56
CA LYS A 12 -27.77 48.61 31.46
C LYS A 12 -26.65 47.87 30.71
N ASN A 13 -25.45 48.19 31.06
CA ASN A 13 -24.20 47.55 30.61
C ASN A 13 -24.33 46.05 30.44
N ARG A 14 -24.67 45.55 29.24
CA ARG A 14 -24.66 44.11 28.91
C ARG A 14 -23.26 43.58 28.61
N GLY A 15 -22.22 44.42 28.63
CA GLY A 15 -20.86 44.06 28.23
C GLY A 15 -19.86 43.71 29.32
N ILE A 16 -20.21 43.90 30.61
CA ILE A 16 -19.20 43.87 31.71
C ILE A 16 -19.23 42.56 32.50
N ALA A 17 -20.22 41.72 32.29
CA ALA A 17 -20.37 40.53 33.16
C ALA A 17 -19.45 39.35 32.76
N LEU A 18 -19.00 39.24 31.53
CA LEU A 18 -18.15 38.10 31.06
C LEU A 18 -16.69 38.23 31.54
N TYR A 19 -16.16 39.46 31.62
CA TYR A 19 -14.78 39.71 32.05
C TYR A 19 -14.54 39.51 33.56
N LYS A 20 -15.56 39.61 34.41
CA LYS A 20 -15.48 39.47 35.85
C LYS A 20 -15.47 38.03 36.37
N ARG A 21 -15.61 37.04 35.52
CA ARG A 21 -15.56 35.62 35.89
C ARG A 21 -14.28 34.99 35.32
N PRO A 22 -13.18 34.90 36.08
CA PRO A 22 -11.91 34.34 35.62
C PRO A 22 -12.07 32.89 35.15
N PHE A 23 -13.09 32.20 35.61
CA PHE A 23 -13.43 30.85 35.20
C PHE A 23 -13.87 30.76 33.71
N LEU A 24 -14.63 31.73 33.20
CA LEU A 24 -15.04 31.77 31.80
C LEU A 24 -13.88 32.07 30.85
N LEU A 25 -12.93 32.90 31.27
CA LEU A 25 -11.72 33.18 30.51
C LEU A 25 -10.84 31.93 30.41
N SER A 26 -10.70 31.15 31.46
CA SER A 26 -9.95 29.87 31.46
C SER A 26 -10.56 28.89 30.46
N ILE A 27 -11.88 28.78 30.39
CA ILE A 27 -12.57 27.88 29.42
C ILE A 27 -12.30 28.29 27.99
N ILE A 28 -12.30 29.60 27.67
CA ILE A 28 -12.03 30.11 26.32
C ILE A 28 -10.60 29.76 25.86
N PHE A 29 -9.63 29.70 26.75
CA PHE A 29 -8.25 29.29 26.41
C PHE A 29 -8.05 27.76 26.37
N ILE A 30 -8.75 27.02 27.22
CA ILE A 30 -8.62 25.56 27.30
C ILE A 30 -9.21 24.87 26.06
N ILE A 31 -10.35 25.36 25.54
CA ILE A 31 -11.01 24.75 24.38
C ILE A 31 -10.11 24.72 23.14
N PRO A 32 -9.46 25.81 22.68
CA PRO A 32 -8.61 25.76 21.49
C PRO A 32 -7.37 24.89 21.71
N ILE A 33 -6.82 24.84 22.93
CA ILE A 33 -5.68 23.95 23.24
C ILE A 33 -6.10 22.48 23.12
N LEU A 34 -7.28 22.11 23.63
CA LEU A 34 -7.82 20.76 23.50
C LEU A 34 -8.07 20.38 22.01
N ILE A 35 -8.56 21.31 21.21
CA ILE A 35 -8.78 21.08 19.78
C ILE A 35 -7.45 20.85 19.07
N VAL A 36 -6.41 21.63 19.35
CA VAL A 36 -5.07 21.44 18.76
C VAL A 36 -4.48 20.11 19.16
N VAL A 37 -4.56 19.73 20.43
CA VAL A 37 -4.08 18.42 20.92
C VAL A 37 -4.86 17.28 20.25
N ALA A 38 -6.17 17.40 20.13
CA ALA A 38 -7.00 16.41 19.45
C ALA A 38 -6.65 16.31 17.95
N CYS A 39 -6.41 17.44 17.27
CA CYS A 39 -5.95 17.45 15.88
C CYS A 39 -4.60 16.75 15.70
N ILE A 40 -3.63 17.04 16.56
CA ILE A 40 -2.30 16.39 16.53
C ILE A 40 -2.44 14.88 16.79
N TYR A 41 -3.29 14.49 17.74
CA TYR A 41 -3.57 13.08 18.03
C TYR A 41 -4.20 12.35 16.83
N VAL A 42 -5.20 12.98 16.19
CA VAL A 42 -5.84 12.42 14.98
C VAL A 42 -4.87 12.38 13.79
N GLN A 43 -4.02 13.39 13.62
CA GLN A 43 -2.98 13.36 12.57
C GLN A 43 -1.98 12.23 12.81
N ARG A 44 -1.46 12.06 14.03
CA ARG A 44 -0.60 10.93 14.37
C ARG A 44 -1.27 9.57 14.15
N GLN A 45 -2.54 9.47 14.51
CA GLN A 45 -3.29 8.23 14.25
C GLN A 45 -3.48 7.96 12.75
N ARG A 46 -3.68 9.01 11.94
CA ARG A 46 -3.75 8.88 10.48
C ARG A 46 -2.40 8.49 9.86
N GLU A 47 -1.30 9.02 10.36
CA GLU A 47 0.05 8.63 9.92
C GLU A 47 0.34 7.15 10.27
N LEU A 48 -0.04 6.70 11.46
CA LEU A 48 0.07 5.28 11.86
C LEU A 48 -0.82 4.39 10.98
N LEU A 49 -2.05 4.83 10.64
CA LEU A 49 -2.95 4.11 9.74
C LEU A 49 -2.44 4.08 8.29
N HIS A 50 -1.72 5.12 7.83
CA HIS A 50 -1.04 5.09 6.52
C HIS A 50 0.12 4.11 6.50
N THR A 51 0.85 3.96 7.59
CA THR A 51 1.90 2.94 7.75
C THR A 51 1.28 1.54 7.83
N ASP A 52 0.16 1.37 8.54
CA ASP A 52 -0.58 0.09 8.61
C ASP A 52 -1.22 -0.29 7.29
N VAL A 53 -1.68 0.67 6.47
CA VAL A 53 -2.20 0.39 5.13
C VAL A 53 -1.09 -0.10 4.20
N GLY A 54 0.12 0.47 4.30
CA GLY A 54 1.31 -0.02 3.59
C GLY A 54 1.66 -1.44 4.02
N TYR A 55 1.71 -1.71 5.31
CA TYR A 55 1.97 -3.04 5.86
C TYR A 55 0.86 -4.05 5.50
N ALA A 56 -0.41 -3.65 5.60
CA ALA A 56 -1.53 -4.50 5.21
C ALA A 56 -1.54 -4.80 3.70
N ARG A 57 -1.19 -3.83 2.84
CA ARG A 57 -1.02 -4.04 1.40
C ARG A 57 0.12 -5.01 1.11
N LYS A 58 1.29 -4.79 1.73
CA LYS A 58 2.45 -5.68 1.60
C LYS A 58 2.12 -7.12 2.03
N LYS A 59 1.44 -7.29 3.16
CA LYS A 59 0.99 -8.59 3.65
C LYS A 59 -0.02 -9.25 2.71
N ARG A 60 -0.95 -8.47 2.12
CA ARG A 60 -1.90 -8.98 1.13
C ARG A 60 -1.22 -9.37 -0.18
N ALA A 61 -0.30 -8.55 -0.69
CA ALA A 61 0.47 -8.86 -1.89
C ALA A 61 1.29 -10.15 -1.69
N MET A 62 1.95 -10.30 -0.54
CA MET A 62 2.69 -11.52 -0.20
C MET A 62 1.77 -12.75 -0.08
N ALA A 63 0.61 -12.62 0.57
CA ALA A 63 -0.37 -13.71 0.66
C ALA A 63 -0.94 -14.08 -0.71
N HIS A 64 -1.16 -13.10 -1.58
CA HIS A 64 -1.64 -13.32 -2.95
C HIS A 64 -0.58 -14.01 -3.80
N ALA A 65 0.68 -13.55 -3.72
CA ALA A 65 1.80 -14.21 -4.38
C ALA A 65 1.99 -15.66 -3.92
N GLN A 66 1.94 -15.92 -2.61
CA GLN A 66 2.01 -17.27 -2.06
C GLN A 66 0.87 -18.16 -2.56
N LYS A 67 -0.34 -17.63 -2.71
CA LYS A 67 -1.47 -18.37 -3.27
C LYS A 67 -1.22 -18.77 -4.73
N HIS A 68 -0.72 -17.87 -5.56
CA HIS A 68 -0.41 -18.18 -6.97
C HIS A 68 0.77 -19.14 -7.08
N LEU A 69 1.78 -19.01 -6.21
CA LEU A 69 2.89 -19.97 -6.13
C LEU A 69 2.42 -21.34 -5.66
N SER A 70 1.41 -21.43 -4.75
CA SER A 70 0.83 -22.71 -4.37
C SER A 70 0.12 -23.39 -5.54
N ASN A 71 -0.61 -22.63 -6.37
CA ASN A 71 -1.24 -23.15 -7.58
C ASN A 71 -0.19 -23.67 -8.59
N ALA A 72 0.93 -22.95 -8.75
CA ALA A 72 2.03 -23.43 -9.59
C ALA A 72 2.65 -24.74 -9.03
N ARG A 73 2.75 -24.88 -7.70
CA ARG A 73 3.19 -26.14 -7.07
C ARG A 73 2.23 -27.30 -7.31
N GLU A 74 0.92 -27.06 -7.31
CA GLU A 74 -0.05 -28.10 -7.65
C GLU A 74 0.08 -28.53 -9.12
N LEU A 75 0.26 -27.59 -10.05
CA LEU A 75 0.47 -27.85 -11.46
C LEU A 75 1.75 -28.67 -11.74
N LEU A 76 2.77 -28.48 -10.89
CA LEU A 76 4.00 -29.27 -10.94
C LEU A 76 3.74 -30.77 -10.62
N GLN A 77 2.69 -31.07 -9.85
CA GLN A 77 2.28 -32.45 -9.54
C GLN A 77 1.41 -33.06 -10.66
N LEU A 78 0.71 -32.22 -11.43
CA LEU A 78 -0.25 -32.64 -12.46
C LEU A 78 0.41 -32.92 -13.82
N ASP A 79 1.74 -32.80 -13.95
CA ASP A 79 2.52 -33.06 -15.16
C ASP A 79 2.05 -32.21 -16.38
N ASN A 80 1.66 -30.96 -16.11
CA ASN A 80 1.28 -29.98 -17.13
C ASN A 80 2.29 -28.81 -17.17
N PRO A 81 3.45 -28.99 -17.82
CA PRO A 81 4.51 -27.98 -17.80
C PRO A 81 4.10 -26.64 -18.40
N SER A 82 3.34 -26.65 -19.48
CA SER A 82 2.93 -25.41 -20.17
C SER A 82 2.06 -24.52 -19.28
N GLU A 83 1.09 -25.10 -18.59
CA GLU A 83 0.20 -24.37 -17.67
C GLU A 83 0.94 -23.91 -16.41
N PHE A 84 1.89 -24.71 -15.92
CA PHE A 84 2.77 -24.32 -14.83
C PHE A 84 3.53 -23.03 -15.14
N TYR A 85 4.21 -22.94 -16.29
CA TYR A 85 4.99 -21.76 -16.66
C TYR A 85 4.11 -20.53 -16.90
N VAL A 86 2.94 -20.69 -17.52
CA VAL A 86 1.97 -19.61 -17.71
C VAL A 86 1.49 -19.08 -16.36
N THR A 87 1.14 -19.98 -15.44
CA THR A 87 0.67 -19.61 -14.09
C THR A 87 1.76 -18.95 -13.29
N LEU A 88 3.00 -19.45 -13.35
CA LEU A 88 4.14 -18.89 -12.64
C LEU A 88 4.48 -17.47 -13.14
N THR A 89 4.57 -17.27 -14.46
CA THR A 89 4.80 -15.95 -15.06
C THR A 89 3.71 -14.97 -14.65
N ARG A 90 2.46 -15.37 -14.72
CA ARG A 90 1.32 -14.55 -14.32
C ARG A 90 1.39 -14.16 -12.85
N SER A 91 1.72 -15.10 -11.96
CA SER A 91 1.85 -14.87 -10.53
C SER A 91 2.91 -13.81 -10.21
N ILE A 92 4.07 -13.89 -10.88
CA ILE A 92 5.17 -12.93 -10.72
C ILE A 92 4.74 -11.54 -11.18
N LEU A 93 4.13 -11.43 -12.37
CA LEU A 93 3.69 -10.16 -12.93
C LEU A 93 2.59 -9.50 -12.09
N GLU A 94 1.60 -10.27 -11.64
CA GLU A 94 0.53 -9.80 -10.76
C GLU A 94 1.07 -9.31 -9.43
N HIS A 95 2.01 -10.06 -8.82
CA HIS A 95 2.65 -9.64 -7.56
C HIS A 95 3.40 -8.31 -7.71
N ILE A 96 4.16 -8.15 -8.79
CA ILE A 96 4.89 -6.91 -9.06
C ILE A 96 3.92 -5.75 -9.33
N ALA A 97 2.85 -5.98 -10.09
CA ALA A 97 1.82 -4.99 -10.35
C ALA A 97 1.16 -4.50 -9.04
N ASP A 98 0.80 -5.42 -8.15
CA ASP A 98 0.23 -5.12 -6.84
C ASP A 98 1.21 -4.32 -5.97
N LYS A 99 2.48 -4.71 -5.95
CA LYS A 99 3.52 -4.00 -5.21
C LYS A 99 3.73 -2.58 -5.72
N LEU A 100 3.74 -2.40 -7.04
CA LEU A 100 3.92 -1.10 -7.70
C LEU A 100 2.65 -0.25 -7.68
N ASN A 101 1.51 -0.80 -7.22
CA ASN A 101 0.19 -0.18 -7.25
C ASN A 101 -0.23 0.26 -8.66
N VAL A 102 0.07 -0.58 -9.65
CA VAL A 102 -0.36 -0.43 -11.04
C VAL A 102 -1.34 -1.55 -11.40
N THR A 103 -2.10 -1.37 -12.47
CA THR A 103 -2.98 -2.44 -12.97
C THR A 103 -2.13 -3.57 -13.57
N SER A 104 -2.48 -4.81 -13.29
CA SER A 104 -1.78 -5.98 -13.85
C SER A 104 -1.74 -5.98 -15.39
N ALA A 105 -2.76 -5.40 -16.03
CA ALA A 105 -2.78 -5.24 -17.48
C ALA A 105 -1.74 -4.23 -18.02
N ALA A 106 -1.22 -3.34 -17.17
CA ALA A 106 -0.18 -2.38 -17.55
C ALA A 106 1.24 -2.94 -17.40
N VAL A 107 1.40 -4.10 -16.75
CA VAL A 107 2.69 -4.75 -16.52
C VAL A 107 2.79 -5.96 -17.45
N THR A 108 3.77 -5.90 -18.34
CA THR A 108 4.09 -6.99 -19.28
C THR A 108 5.55 -7.41 -19.08
N SER A 109 5.92 -8.58 -19.57
CA SER A 109 7.31 -9.06 -19.54
C SER A 109 8.29 -8.08 -20.20
N ASP A 110 7.83 -7.27 -21.16
CA ASP A 110 8.67 -6.34 -21.89
C ASP A 110 8.94 -5.04 -21.13
N ASN A 111 7.94 -4.50 -20.43
CA ASN A 111 8.04 -3.17 -19.80
C ASN A 111 8.38 -3.22 -18.30
N ILE A 112 8.32 -4.39 -17.68
CA ILE A 112 8.53 -4.56 -16.25
C ILE A 112 9.92 -4.11 -15.79
N TYR A 113 10.93 -4.35 -16.60
CA TYR A 113 12.32 -4.00 -16.28
C TYR A 113 12.52 -2.49 -16.19
N ASP A 114 11.98 -1.74 -17.16
CA ASP A 114 12.02 -0.27 -17.18
C ASP A 114 11.28 0.33 -15.98
N ILE A 115 10.15 -0.29 -15.59
CA ILE A 115 9.36 0.16 -14.45
C ILE A 115 10.13 -0.06 -13.15
N LEU A 116 10.78 -1.20 -12.98
CA LEU A 116 11.56 -1.54 -11.80
C LEU A 116 12.83 -0.68 -11.69
N GLU A 117 13.52 -0.43 -12.79
CA GLU A 117 14.68 0.45 -12.85
C GLU A 117 14.35 1.88 -12.43
N LYS A 118 13.25 2.44 -12.96
CA LYS A 118 12.74 3.77 -12.57
C LYS A 118 12.35 3.86 -11.09
N ARG A 119 12.04 2.73 -10.46
CA ARG A 119 11.70 2.64 -9.02
C ARG A 119 12.93 2.38 -8.14
N GLY A 120 14.12 2.28 -8.72
CA GLY A 120 15.39 2.12 -7.99
C GLY A 120 15.61 0.71 -7.46
N VAL A 121 14.99 -0.30 -8.06
CA VAL A 121 15.26 -1.71 -7.73
C VAL A 121 16.67 -2.07 -8.18
N SER A 122 17.38 -2.86 -7.37
CA SER A 122 18.74 -3.29 -7.68
C SER A 122 18.84 -4.03 -9.01
N ASN A 123 19.85 -3.72 -9.81
CA ASN A 123 20.12 -4.37 -11.09
C ASN A 123 20.30 -5.90 -10.96
N ASP A 124 20.75 -6.38 -9.82
CA ASP A 124 20.91 -7.81 -9.60
C ASP A 124 19.55 -8.52 -9.50
N VAL A 125 18.59 -7.91 -8.80
CA VAL A 125 17.21 -8.43 -8.71
C VAL A 125 16.51 -8.38 -10.07
N ILE A 126 16.75 -7.32 -10.85
CA ILE A 126 16.21 -7.20 -12.22
C ILE A 126 16.78 -8.30 -13.14
N LYS A 127 18.07 -8.63 -13.01
CA LYS A 127 18.69 -9.73 -13.76
C LYS A 127 18.13 -11.09 -13.37
N GLU A 128 17.98 -11.35 -12.06
CA GLU A 128 17.39 -12.59 -11.56
C GLU A 128 15.93 -12.75 -12.07
N LEU A 129 15.15 -11.67 -12.02
CA LEU A 129 13.79 -11.64 -12.56
C LEU A 129 13.77 -11.94 -14.06
N ARG A 130 14.67 -11.31 -14.83
CA ARG A 130 14.78 -11.52 -16.28
C ARG A 130 15.08 -12.99 -16.59
N GLN A 131 16.08 -13.57 -15.95
CA GLN A 131 16.42 -14.98 -16.11
C GLN A 131 15.25 -15.92 -15.77
N CYS A 132 14.52 -15.59 -14.70
CA CYS A 132 13.34 -16.36 -14.31
C CYS A 132 12.24 -16.32 -15.37
N LEU A 133 11.89 -15.12 -15.89
CA LEU A 133 10.86 -14.95 -16.90
C LEU A 133 11.27 -15.56 -18.25
N GLU A 134 12.53 -15.39 -18.68
CA GLU A 134 13.06 -16.04 -19.90
C GLU A 134 13.02 -17.57 -19.80
N SER A 135 13.33 -18.11 -18.61
CA SER A 135 13.22 -19.57 -18.37
C SER A 135 11.76 -20.04 -18.41
N CYS A 136 10.83 -19.25 -17.90
CA CYS A 136 9.39 -19.56 -18.00
C CYS A 136 8.91 -19.53 -19.45
N ASP A 137 9.33 -18.54 -20.23
CA ASP A 137 8.95 -18.45 -21.65
C ASP A 137 9.54 -19.61 -22.45
N TYR A 138 10.81 -19.96 -22.22
CA TYR A 138 11.42 -21.14 -22.83
C TYR A 138 10.66 -22.42 -22.45
N GLY A 139 10.30 -22.59 -21.18
CA GLY A 139 9.56 -23.74 -20.68
C GLY A 139 8.18 -23.88 -21.29
N ARG A 140 7.50 -22.75 -21.54
CA ARG A 140 6.18 -22.72 -22.15
C ARG A 140 6.19 -23.22 -23.59
N PHE A 141 7.27 -22.96 -24.34
CA PHE A 141 7.36 -23.31 -25.77
C PHE A 141 8.15 -24.62 -26.04
N SER A 142 8.90 -25.12 -25.09
CA SER A 142 9.79 -26.30 -25.26
C SER A 142 9.10 -27.66 -25.08
N SER A 143 7.78 -27.73 -25.27
CA SER A 143 7.00 -28.97 -25.45
C SER A 143 7.53 -30.18 -24.68
N GLY A 144 7.55 -30.15 -23.33
CA GLY A 144 7.76 -31.36 -22.53
C GLY A 144 9.22 -31.80 -22.33
N GLN A 145 10.23 -31.02 -22.74
CA GLN A 145 11.65 -31.39 -22.55
C GLN A 145 12.25 -30.98 -21.19
N LEU A 146 11.52 -30.20 -20.38
CA LEU A 146 12.01 -29.75 -19.10
C LEU A 146 11.69 -30.78 -18.01
N SER A 147 12.71 -31.17 -17.26
CA SER A 147 12.55 -32.11 -16.15
C SER A 147 11.82 -31.44 -14.98
N ARG A 148 11.17 -32.22 -14.13
CA ARG A 148 10.53 -31.76 -12.91
C ARG A 148 11.49 -30.97 -12.01
N GLU A 149 12.76 -31.40 -11.94
CA GLU A 149 13.80 -30.72 -11.18
C GLU A 149 14.06 -29.30 -11.68
N GLN A 150 13.99 -29.07 -13.00
CA GLN A 150 14.11 -27.74 -13.59
C GLN A 150 12.92 -26.86 -13.26
N MET A 151 11.70 -27.38 -13.26
CA MET A 151 10.50 -26.64 -12.83
C MET A 151 10.58 -26.26 -11.36
N GLU A 152 11.03 -27.15 -10.49
CA GLU A 152 11.25 -26.88 -9.06
C GLU A 152 12.31 -25.79 -8.87
N SER A 153 13.42 -25.84 -9.58
CA SER A 153 14.48 -24.82 -9.54
C SER A 153 14.01 -23.45 -9.98
N ILE A 154 13.18 -23.38 -11.01
CA ILE A 154 12.59 -22.11 -11.49
C ILE A 154 11.60 -21.56 -10.46
N LEU A 155 10.79 -22.40 -9.84
CA LEU A 155 9.88 -22.01 -8.78
C LEU A 155 10.63 -21.42 -7.57
N ASP A 156 11.71 -22.07 -7.13
CA ASP A 156 12.56 -21.56 -6.06
C ASP A 156 13.21 -20.22 -6.41
N THR A 157 13.60 -20.05 -7.66
CA THR A 157 14.13 -18.76 -8.15
C THR A 157 13.06 -17.69 -8.12
N ALA A 158 11.85 -17.98 -8.55
CA ALA A 158 10.70 -17.07 -8.48
C ALA A 158 10.38 -16.66 -7.04
N GLU A 159 10.41 -17.60 -6.08
CA GLU A 159 10.23 -17.30 -4.66
C GLU A 159 11.31 -16.35 -4.13
N LYS A 160 12.58 -16.56 -4.49
CA LYS A 160 13.69 -15.67 -4.11
C LYS A 160 13.53 -14.28 -4.67
N VAL A 161 13.18 -14.15 -5.95
CA VAL A 161 12.93 -12.86 -6.59
C VAL A 161 11.79 -12.10 -5.89
N ILE A 162 10.69 -12.78 -5.60
CA ILE A 162 9.56 -12.17 -4.86
C ILE A 162 10.00 -11.71 -3.47
N MET A 163 10.79 -12.53 -2.74
CA MET A 163 11.30 -12.13 -1.42
C MET A 163 12.28 -10.95 -1.49
N HIS A 164 13.13 -10.88 -2.52
CA HIS A 164 14.04 -9.75 -2.72
C HIS A 164 13.29 -8.46 -3.07
N LEU A 165 12.22 -8.56 -3.85
CA LEU A 165 11.35 -7.43 -4.13
C LEU A 165 10.62 -6.94 -2.88
N GLU A 166 10.38 -7.77 -1.88
CA GLU A 166 9.70 -7.41 -0.63
C GLU A 166 10.57 -6.64 0.39
N LYS A 167 11.90 -6.68 0.23
CA LYS A 167 12.85 -5.92 1.08
C LYS A 167 12.91 -4.45 0.68
#